data_6ec957c6574a0bede614fe094011d235
#
_entry.id   6ec957c6574a0bede614fe094011d235
#
_cell.length_a   1.000
_cell.length_b   1.000
_cell.length_c   1.000
_cell.angle_alpha   90.00
_cell.angle_beta   90.00
_cell.angle_gamma   90.00
#
_symmetry.space_group_name_H-M   'P 1'
#
loop_
_entity.id
_entity.type
_entity.pdbx_description
1 polymer ?
#
loop_
_entity_poly.entity_id
_entity_poly.type
_entity_poly.pdbx_seq_one_letter_code
_entity_poly.pdbx_strand_id
1 'polypeptide(L)'
;LANVKLVGRMNYHKTSNILFDAAHNVDGINGLVAALNAWHLKIKPTLILGVLKDKDYHEMLDTIVPVVQRIITVTPNNKTRALSADELAAELLTNYQNIDVEIASDASAAISLAMRVRESSQALIVVTGSFYTLSAIQKDHRMA
;
A
#
# COMPACT_ATOMS: atom_id res chain seq x y z
N LEU A 1 1.22 -2.07 -17.98
CA LEU A 1 0.04 -2.63 -17.34
C LEU A 1 -1.22 -2.18 -18.06
N ALA A 2 -2.03 -3.11 -18.50
CA ALA A 2 -3.37 -2.81 -18.99
C ALA A 2 -4.29 -2.52 -17.81
N ASN A 3 -5.46 -1.95 -18.08
CA ASN A 3 -6.48 -1.82 -17.05
C ASN A 3 -6.88 -3.22 -16.59
N VAL A 4 -6.43 -3.59 -15.41
CA VAL A 4 -6.73 -4.89 -14.84
C VAL A 4 -7.71 -4.70 -13.70
N LYS A 5 -8.85 -5.31 -13.85
CA LYS A 5 -9.84 -5.37 -12.78
C LYS A 5 -10.05 -6.83 -12.44
N LEU A 6 -9.40 -7.27 -11.37
CA LEU A 6 -9.61 -8.62 -10.87
C LEU A 6 -10.77 -8.62 -9.91
N VAL A 7 -11.60 -9.66 -10.01
CA VAL A 7 -12.84 -9.76 -9.28
C VAL A 7 -12.59 -9.54 -7.77
N GLY A 8 -13.23 -8.50 -7.25
CA GLY A 8 -13.34 -8.22 -5.82
C GLY A 8 -12.15 -7.60 -5.14
N ARG A 9 -10.97 -7.50 -5.77
CA ARG A 9 -9.79 -7.06 -5.04
C ARG A 9 -9.02 -5.93 -5.69
N MET A 10 -8.56 -6.12 -6.91
CA MET A 10 -7.62 -5.19 -7.52
C MET A 10 -8.33 -4.22 -8.44
N ASN A 11 -7.95 -2.97 -8.35
CA ASN A 11 -8.46 -1.93 -9.24
C ASN A 11 -7.29 -1.04 -9.66
N TYR A 12 -6.92 -1.11 -10.92
CA TYR A 12 -5.78 -0.39 -11.46
C TYR A 12 -6.24 0.86 -12.21
N HIS A 13 -5.69 2.01 -11.81
CA HIS A 13 -5.94 3.30 -12.43
C HIS A 13 -4.78 3.64 -13.35
N LYS A 14 -5.00 3.48 -14.65
CA LYS A 14 -3.94 3.60 -15.64
C LYS A 14 -3.32 4.99 -15.71
N THR A 15 -4.13 6.04 -15.66
CA THR A 15 -3.65 7.42 -15.81
C THR A 15 -2.68 7.81 -14.71
N SER A 16 -2.99 7.46 -13.47
CA SER A 16 -2.14 7.77 -12.32
C SER A 16 -1.11 6.69 -12.02
N ASN A 17 -1.25 5.51 -12.62
CA ASN A 17 -0.43 4.33 -12.37
C ASN A 17 -0.49 3.92 -10.88
N ILE A 18 -1.72 3.78 -10.38
CA ILE A 18 -1.98 3.39 -9.00
C ILE A 18 -2.84 2.12 -9.00
N LEU A 19 -2.39 1.13 -8.25
CA LEU A 19 -3.13 -0.10 -8.01
C LEU A 19 -3.73 -0.06 -6.61
N PHE A 20 -5.04 -0.18 -6.53
CA PHE A 20 -5.76 -0.32 -5.26
C PHE A 20 -6.09 -1.80 -5.05
N ASP A 21 -5.73 -2.35 -3.90
CA ASP A 21 -6.02 -3.73 -3.58
C ASP A 21 -6.52 -3.84 -2.14
N ALA A 22 -7.67 -4.48 -1.97
CA ALA A 22 -8.33 -4.60 -0.67
C ALA A 22 -7.75 -5.73 0.20
N ALA A 23 -6.54 -6.20 -0.08
CA ALA A 23 -5.88 -7.20 0.76
C ALA A 23 -5.79 -6.71 2.20
N HIS A 24 -6.20 -7.56 3.15
CA HIS A 24 -6.27 -7.18 4.56
C HIS A 24 -5.81 -8.31 5.49
N ASN A 25 -5.34 -9.41 4.92
CA ASN A 25 -4.81 -10.54 5.67
C ASN A 25 -3.66 -11.17 4.88
N VAL A 26 -3.06 -12.20 5.47
CA VAL A 26 -1.90 -12.87 4.87
C VAL A 26 -2.22 -13.44 3.49
N ASP A 27 -3.35 -14.10 3.33
CA ASP A 27 -3.75 -14.67 2.04
C ASP A 27 -3.91 -13.60 0.97
N GLY A 28 -4.53 -12.48 1.31
CA GLY A 28 -4.71 -11.37 0.40
C GLY A 28 -3.38 -10.77 -0.02
N ILE A 29 -2.47 -10.58 0.91
CA ILE A 29 -1.13 -10.06 0.61
C ILE A 29 -0.35 -11.05 -0.26
N ASN A 30 -0.45 -12.35 0.01
CA ASN A 30 0.18 -13.37 -0.83
C ASN A 30 -0.29 -13.26 -2.29
N GLY A 31 -1.60 -13.08 -2.48
CA GLY A 31 -2.17 -12.90 -3.82
C GLY A 31 -1.67 -11.64 -4.51
N LEU A 32 -1.58 -10.53 -3.77
CA LEU A 32 -1.06 -9.28 -4.30
C LEU A 32 0.41 -9.43 -4.73
N VAL A 33 1.23 -10.02 -3.88
CA VAL A 33 2.66 -10.23 -4.18
C VAL A 33 2.82 -11.13 -5.41
N ALA A 34 2.02 -12.19 -5.52
CA ALA A 34 2.06 -13.06 -6.70
C ALA A 34 1.73 -12.27 -7.98
N ALA A 35 0.73 -11.39 -7.92
CA ALA A 35 0.37 -10.56 -9.06
C ALA A 35 1.48 -9.57 -9.42
N LEU A 36 2.07 -8.91 -8.43
CA LEU A 36 3.18 -7.97 -8.68
C LEU A 36 4.37 -8.68 -9.31
N ASN A 37 4.70 -9.87 -8.83
CA ASN A 37 5.80 -10.64 -9.41
C ASN A 37 5.50 -11.06 -10.86
N ALA A 38 4.25 -11.42 -11.15
CA ALA A 38 3.85 -11.81 -12.50
C ALA A 38 3.95 -10.66 -13.51
N TRP A 39 3.87 -9.43 -13.05
CA TRP A 39 3.96 -8.26 -13.92
C TRP A 39 5.40 -7.88 -14.29
N HIS A 40 6.39 -8.48 -13.65
CA HIS A 40 7.81 -8.25 -13.95
C HIS A 40 8.17 -6.76 -13.98
N LEU A 41 7.80 -6.05 -12.91
CA LEU A 41 8.05 -4.61 -12.82
C LEU A 41 9.56 -4.33 -12.79
N LYS A 42 10.00 -3.39 -13.62
CA LYS A 42 11.42 -2.98 -13.65
C LYS A 42 11.81 -2.17 -12.43
N ILE A 43 10.84 -1.43 -11.88
CA ILE A 43 11.02 -0.59 -10.71
C ILE A 43 10.09 -1.13 -9.63
N LYS A 44 10.63 -1.40 -8.45
CA LYS A 44 9.80 -1.83 -7.33
C LYS A 44 8.82 -0.70 -6.96
N PRO A 45 7.55 -1.03 -6.66
CA PRO A 45 6.55 0.00 -6.39
C PRO A 45 6.75 0.71 -5.06
N THR A 46 6.17 1.89 -4.97
CA THR A 46 5.92 2.58 -3.70
C THR A 46 4.61 2.06 -3.13
N LEU A 47 4.63 1.66 -1.87
CA LEU A 47 3.46 1.10 -1.19
C LEU A 47 2.89 2.11 -0.21
N ILE A 48 1.58 2.35 -0.29
CA ILE A 48 0.82 3.03 0.76
C ILE A 48 0.12 1.94 1.56
N LEU A 49 0.44 1.86 2.84
CA LEU A 49 0.00 0.74 3.69
C LEU A 49 -0.64 1.24 4.97
N GLY A 50 -1.84 0.73 5.25
CA GLY A 50 -2.49 0.90 6.54
C GLY A 50 -3.10 -0.43 6.93
N VAL A 51 -2.91 -0.87 8.17
CA VAL A 51 -3.35 -2.18 8.62
C VAL A 51 -4.18 -2.08 9.89
N LEU A 52 -4.97 -3.10 10.13
CA LEU A 52 -5.72 -3.24 11.39
C LEU A 52 -4.86 -4.01 12.39
N LYS A 53 -4.88 -3.56 13.65
CA LYS A 53 -4.02 -4.14 14.69
C LYS A 53 -4.41 -5.56 15.09
N ASP A 54 -5.64 -5.97 14.75
CA ASP A 54 -6.14 -7.32 15.08
C ASP A 54 -5.87 -8.34 13.97
N LYS A 55 -5.12 -7.95 12.94
CA LYS A 55 -4.68 -8.88 11.88
C LYS A 55 -3.24 -9.31 12.14
N ASP A 56 -2.83 -10.38 11.44
CA ASP A 56 -1.44 -10.84 11.49
C ASP A 56 -0.58 -9.96 10.58
N TYR A 57 -0.40 -8.71 11.00
CA TYR A 57 0.31 -7.75 10.14
C TYR A 57 1.81 -8.01 10.08
N HIS A 58 2.38 -8.69 11.07
CA HIS A 58 3.81 -9.03 11.00
C HIS A 58 4.10 -9.95 9.82
N GLU A 59 3.27 -10.99 9.64
CA GLU A 59 3.43 -11.89 8.51
C GLU A 59 3.12 -11.21 7.18
N MET A 60 2.13 -10.32 7.18
CA MET A 60 1.83 -9.51 6.00
C MET A 60 3.05 -8.67 5.59
N LEU A 61 3.72 -8.05 6.56
CA LEU A 61 4.92 -7.26 6.29
C LEU A 61 6.06 -8.12 5.75
N ASP A 62 6.29 -9.29 6.35
CA ASP A 62 7.34 -10.19 5.88
C ASP A 62 7.17 -10.54 4.39
N THR A 63 5.94 -10.62 3.94
CA THR A 63 5.61 -10.98 2.56
C THR A 63 5.73 -9.80 1.60
N ILE A 64 5.27 -8.60 2.00
CA ILE A 64 5.19 -7.47 1.08
C ILE A 64 6.49 -6.65 1.02
N VAL A 65 7.22 -6.52 2.13
CA VAL A 65 8.41 -5.66 2.19
C VAL A 65 9.44 -5.99 1.10
N PRO A 66 9.73 -7.27 0.81
CA PRO A 66 10.75 -7.58 -0.20
C PRO A 66 10.41 -7.12 -1.62
N VAL A 67 9.15 -6.86 -1.93
CA VAL A 67 8.73 -6.54 -3.30
C VAL A 67 8.45 -5.06 -3.53
N VAL A 68 8.64 -4.22 -2.52
CA VAL A 68 8.41 -2.78 -2.65
C VAL A 68 9.69 -2.00 -2.37
N GLN A 69 9.78 -0.79 -2.89
CA GLN A 69 10.95 0.07 -2.73
C GLN A 69 10.86 0.90 -1.46
N ARG A 70 9.67 1.39 -1.15
CA ARG A 70 9.40 2.21 0.03
C ARG A 70 7.97 2.02 0.48
N ILE A 71 7.73 2.35 1.74
CA ILE A 71 6.40 2.24 2.33
C ILE A 71 6.03 3.58 2.96
N ILE A 72 4.84 4.05 2.62
CA ILE A 72 4.22 5.21 3.24
C ILE A 72 3.13 4.65 4.14
N THR A 73 3.25 4.86 5.45
CA THR A 73 2.25 4.37 6.40
C THR A 73 1.13 5.37 6.57
N VAL A 74 -0.08 4.85 6.66
CA VAL A 74 -1.29 5.64 6.96
C VAL A 74 -2.07 4.93 8.04
N THR A 75 -2.90 5.68 8.76
CA THR A 75 -3.82 5.10 9.73
C THR A 75 -5.15 4.80 9.04
N PRO A 76 -5.61 3.54 9.04
CA PRO A 76 -6.90 3.22 8.43
C PRO A 76 -8.05 3.94 9.12
N ASN A 77 -9.11 4.21 8.38
CA ASN A 77 -10.28 4.90 8.91
C ASN A 77 -11.15 3.97 9.73
N ASN A 78 -10.62 3.51 10.86
CA ASN A 78 -11.34 2.70 11.84
C ASN A 78 -10.70 2.94 13.20
N LYS A 79 -11.30 3.80 14.02
CA LYS A 79 -10.70 4.28 15.27
C LYS A 79 -10.37 3.18 16.26
N THR A 80 -11.17 2.11 16.30
CA THR A 80 -11.00 1.07 17.32
C THR A 80 -10.04 -0.01 16.89
N ARG A 81 -9.88 -0.26 15.59
CA ARG A 81 -9.10 -1.39 15.07
C ARG A 81 -7.82 -0.98 14.36
N ALA A 82 -7.66 0.29 14.05
CA ALA A 82 -6.50 0.74 13.27
C ALA A 82 -5.21 0.63 14.07
N LEU A 83 -4.17 0.10 13.44
CA LEU A 83 -2.80 0.32 13.90
C LEU A 83 -2.42 1.71 13.42
N SER A 84 -1.88 2.56 14.29
CA SER A 84 -1.52 3.91 13.87
C SER A 84 -0.37 3.88 12.87
N ALA A 85 -0.33 4.90 11.98
CA ALA A 85 0.77 5.04 11.04
C ALA A 85 2.13 5.11 11.74
N ASP A 86 2.19 5.76 12.89
CA ASP A 86 3.42 5.87 13.68
C ASP A 86 3.87 4.52 14.21
N GLU A 87 2.95 3.72 14.73
CA GLU A 87 3.28 2.38 15.24
C GLU A 87 3.73 1.45 14.11
N LEU A 88 3.04 1.52 12.97
CA LEU A 88 3.41 0.71 11.82
C LEU A 88 4.81 1.09 11.30
N ALA A 89 5.10 2.39 11.24
CA ALA A 89 6.42 2.86 10.81
C ALA A 89 7.50 2.37 11.78
N ALA A 90 7.23 2.41 13.09
CA ALA A 90 8.18 1.93 14.09
C ALA A 90 8.47 0.43 13.92
N GLU A 91 7.44 -0.38 13.64
CA GLU A 91 7.61 -1.80 13.36
C GLU A 91 8.48 -2.04 12.14
N LEU A 92 8.25 -1.27 11.08
CA LEU A 92 9.03 -1.39 9.85
C LEU A 92 10.49 -1.03 10.08
N LEU A 93 10.74 0.09 10.76
CA LEU A 93 12.11 0.56 11.02
C LEU A 93 12.87 -0.36 11.98
N THR A 94 12.18 -1.01 12.91
CA THR A 94 12.78 -1.94 13.85
C THR A 94 13.15 -3.27 13.22
N ASN A 95 12.29 -3.80 12.36
CA ASN A 95 12.38 -5.19 11.91
C ASN A 95 12.93 -5.37 10.50
N TYR A 96 13.03 -4.29 9.73
CA TYR A 96 13.48 -4.37 8.33
C TYR A 96 14.57 -3.37 8.05
N GLN A 97 15.60 -3.82 7.33
CA GLN A 97 16.67 -2.95 6.85
C GLN A 97 16.44 -2.64 5.38
N ASN A 98 17.02 -1.56 4.91
CA ASN A 98 17.03 -1.21 3.49
C ASN A 98 15.63 -0.94 2.89
N ILE A 99 14.69 -0.51 3.74
CA ILE A 99 13.38 -0.05 3.29
C ILE A 99 13.20 1.41 3.72
N ASP A 100 12.80 2.25 2.80
CA ASP A 100 12.47 3.64 3.11
C ASP A 100 11.05 3.70 3.66
N VAL A 101 10.88 4.38 4.79
CA VAL A 101 9.58 4.50 5.45
C VAL A 101 9.25 5.96 5.66
N GLU A 102 8.06 6.35 5.24
CA GLU A 102 7.50 7.69 5.46
C GLU A 102 6.15 7.54 6.15
N ILE A 103 5.74 8.54 6.89
CA ILE A 103 4.46 8.56 7.59
C ILE A 103 3.60 9.66 6.96
N ALA A 104 2.38 9.32 6.57
CA ALA A 104 1.43 10.30 6.06
C ALA A 104 0.35 10.59 7.09
N SER A 105 -0.02 11.86 7.22
CA SER A 105 -1.01 12.30 8.20
C SER A 105 -2.43 11.90 7.82
N ASP A 106 -2.71 11.76 6.54
CA ASP A 106 -4.03 11.36 6.04
C ASP A 106 -3.91 10.79 4.62
N ALA A 107 -5.06 10.41 4.06
CA ALA A 107 -5.10 9.77 2.74
C ALA A 107 -4.60 10.69 1.63
N SER A 108 -4.98 11.96 1.67
CA SER A 108 -4.56 12.93 0.66
C SER A 108 -3.06 13.15 0.70
N ALA A 109 -2.50 13.29 1.90
CA ALA A 109 -1.06 13.44 2.10
C ALA A 109 -0.30 12.22 1.60
N ALA A 110 -0.84 11.01 1.81
CA ALA A 110 -0.21 9.78 1.35
C ALA A 110 -0.08 9.72 -0.16
N ILE A 111 -1.16 10.03 -0.88
CA ILE A 111 -1.14 10.04 -2.35
C ILE A 111 -0.18 11.11 -2.87
N SER A 112 -0.24 12.32 -2.32
CA SER A 112 0.65 13.41 -2.75
C SER A 112 2.12 13.05 -2.53
N LEU A 113 2.42 12.46 -1.38
CA LEU A 113 3.78 12.04 -1.06
C LEU A 113 4.25 10.93 -1.99
N ALA A 114 3.41 9.93 -2.23
CA ALA A 114 3.76 8.82 -3.12
C ALA A 114 4.08 9.31 -4.53
N MET A 115 3.30 10.25 -5.03
CA MET A 115 3.55 10.81 -6.36
C MET A 115 4.84 11.62 -6.44
N ARG A 116 5.24 12.26 -5.33
CA ARG A 116 6.50 13.01 -5.30
C ARG A 116 7.72 12.11 -5.18
N VAL A 117 7.62 11.04 -4.38
CA VAL A 117 8.80 10.22 -4.06
C VAL A 117 9.04 9.09 -5.04
N ARG A 118 8.04 8.66 -5.82
CA ARG A 118 8.27 7.64 -6.85
C ARG A 118 9.23 8.17 -7.90
N GLU A 119 10.03 7.27 -8.47
CA GLU A 119 11.09 7.67 -9.41
C GLU A 119 10.55 8.37 -10.65
N SER A 120 9.38 7.94 -11.13
CA SER A 120 8.74 8.54 -12.30
C SER A 120 7.27 8.15 -12.32
N SER A 121 6.51 8.73 -13.25
CA SER A 121 5.11 8.35 -13.46
C SER A 121 4.96 6.89 -13.89
N GLN A 122 6.05 6.25 -14.34
CA GLN A 122 6.03 4.84 -14.72
C GLN A 122 6.23 3.91 -13.53
N ALA A 123 6.65 4.42 -12.39
CA ALA A 123 6.76 3.63 -11.17
C ALA A 123 5.38 3.48 -10.54
N LEU A 124 4.99 2.24 -10.28
CA LEU A 124 3.68 1.90 -9.74
C LEU A 124 3.55 2.35 -8.28
N ILE A 125 2.39 2.85 -7.93
CA ILE A 125 1.99 3.04 -6.54
C ILE A 125 0.95 1.97 -6.20
N VAL A 126 1.14 1.28 -5.08
CA VAL A 126 0.19 0.27 -4.60
C VAL A 126 -0.41 0.76 -3.29
N VAL A 127 -1.72 0.67 -3.16
CA VAL A 127 -2.44 1.01 -1.93
C VAL A 127 -3.10 -0.26 -1.40
N THR A 128 -2.78 -0.65 -0.17
CA THR A 128 -3.34 -1.86 0.40
C THR A 128 -3.27 -1.89 1.93
N GLY A 129 -3.70 -2.98 2.53
CA GLY A 129 -3.58 -3.29 3.95
C GLY A 129 -4.90 -3.44 4.67
N SER A 130 -5.94 -2.72 4.24
CA SER A 130 -7.28 -2.86 4.77
C SER A 130 -8.28 -2.20 3.85
N PHE A 131 -9.52 -2.64 3.93
CA PHE A 131 -10.62 -1.99 3.23
C PHE A 131 -10.74 -0.51 3.64
N TYR A 132 -10.54 -0.21 4.92
CA TYR A 132 -10.69 1.16 5.43
C TYR A 132 -9.62 2.10 4.87
N THR A 133 -8.40 1.60 4.69
CA THR A 133 -7.33 2.37 4.04
C THR A 133 -7.69 2.65 2.59
N LEU A 134 -8.08 1.61 1.88
CA LEU A 134 -8.40 1.67 0.47
C LEU A 134 -9.55 2.65 0.20
N SER A 135 -10.61 2.53 0.96
CA SER A 135 -11.81 3.34 0.80
C SER A 135 -11.52 4.83 0.97
N ALA A 136 -10.79 5.20 2.00
CA ALA A 136 -10.45 6.60 2.27
C ALA A 136 -9.59 7.20 1.15
N ILE A 137 -8.54 6.49 0.74
CA ILE A 137 -7.61 6.98 -0.26
C ILE A 137 -8.26 7.05 -1.64
N GLN A 138 -9.05 6.05 -2.00
CA GLN A 138 -9.76 6.03 -3.27
C GLN A 138 -10.75 7.18 -3.40
N LYS A 139 -11.44 7.49 -2.32
CA LYS A 139 -12.39 8.60 -2.29
C LYS A 139 -11.68 9.93 -2.54
N ASP A 140 -10.56 10.18 -1.84
CA ASP A 140 -9.79 11.39 -2.02
C ASP A 140 -9.22 11.49 -3.44
N HIS A 141 -8.72 10.40 -3.97
CA HIS A 141 -8.16 10.37 -5.31
C HIS A 141 -9.20 10.71 -6.39
N ARG A 142 -10.42 10.20 -6.23
CA ARG A 142 -11.49 10.51 -7.19
C ARG A 142 -11.95 11.95 -7.12
N MET A 143 -11.80 12.58 -5.97
CA MET A 143 -12.20 13.98 -5.77
C MET A 143 -11.10 14.94 -6.21
N ALA A 144 -9.91 14.45 -6.36
CA ALA A 144 -8.82 15.24 -6.88
C ALA A 144 -8.86 15.27 -8.39
#